data_8949c27e0c7b4d693f52a36b97ba7b13
#
_entry.id   8949c27e0c7b4d693f52a36b97ba7b13
#
_cell.length_a   1.000
_cell.length_b   1.000
_cell.length_c   1.000
_cell.angle_alpha   90.00
_cell.angle_beta   90.00
_cell.angle_gamma   90.00
#
_symmetry.space_group_name_H-M   'P 1'
#
loop_
_entity.id
_entity.type
_entity.pdbx_description
1 polymer ?
#
loop_
_entity_poly.entity_id
_entity_poly.type
_entity_poly.pdbx_seq_one_letter_code
_entity_poly.pdbx_strand_id
1 'polypeptide(L)'
;EFDERMNMHKLGIVHDDNTVAMAGISGHAGLFSTLRDLQNYARMIEHNGIYKGKRILSERALEISRKNYTVFDQEYRGLGWILKSPSSSSCGDLFSDLSYGHTGYTGTSIWFDSEIKLHVILLTNRVHFGRNSYILRLRPRLHNLIRSQL
;
A
#
# COMPACT_ATOMS: atom_id res chain seq x y z
N GLU A 1 -14.02 -3.71 -11.78
CA GLU A 1 -14.39 -3.10 -13.06
C GLU A 1 -15.17 -4.09 -13.91
N PHE A 2 -16.20 -3.61 -14.62
CA PHE A 2 -16.90 -4.40 -15.61
C PHE A 2 -16.06 -4.51 -16.87
N ASP A 3 -15.92 -5.71 -17.40
CA ASP A 3 -15.20 -5.98 -18.65
C ASP A 3 -16.20 -6.26 -19.75
N GLU A 4 -16.34 -5.33 -20.69
CA GLU A 4 -17.31 -5.42 -21.79
C GLU A 4 -17.05 -6.61 -22.72
N ARG A 5 -15.77 -7.02 -22.88
CA ARG A 5 -15.41 -8.15 -23.75
C ARG A 5 -15.86 -9.48 -23.17
N MET A 6 -15.80 -9.59 -21.84
CA MET A 6 -16.23 -10.78 -21.11
C MET A 6 -17.70 -10.70 -20.68
N ASN A 7 -18.34 -9.53 -20.83
CA ASN A 7 -19.68 -9.22 -20.34
C ASN A 7 -19.89 -9.57 -18.86
N MET A 8 -18.86 -9.32 -18.05
CA MET A 8 -18.89 -9.59 -16.61
C MET A 8 -17.88 -8.73 -15.83
N HIS A 9 -18.05 -8.62 -14.52
CA HIS A 9 -17.03 -8.05 -13.67
C HIS A 9 -15.80 -8.94 -13.60
N LYS A 10 -14.59 -8.32 -13.66
CA LYS A 10 -13.32 -9.04 -13.44
C LYS A 10 -13.35 -9.67 -12.04
N LEU A 11 -13.26 -10.98 -11.96
CA LEU A 11 -13.23 -11.77 -10.74
C LEU A 11 -12.03 -12.71 -10.77
N GLY A 12 -11.11 -12.56 -9.80
CA GLY A 12 -9.88 -13.37 -9.77
C GLY A 12 -8.90 -13.08 -10.91
N ILE A 13 -9.13 -12.02 -11.67
CA ILE A 13 -8.29 -11.59 -12.79
C ILE A 13 -7.59 -10.30 -12.39
N VAL A 14 -6.31 -10.20 -12.66
CA VAL A 14 -5.52 -8.98 -12.42
C VAL A 14 -6.12 -7.80 -13.18
N HIS A 15 -6.24 -6.65 -12.51
CA HIS A 15 -6.82 -5.45 -13.10
C HIS A 15 -5.84 -4.73 -14.03
N ASP A 16 -4.54 -4.73 -13.70
CA ASP A 16 -3.50 -4.01 -14.43
C ASP A 16 -3.28 -4.59 -15.84
N ASP A 17 -3.44 -3.74 -16.84
CA ASP A 17 -3.42 -4.15 -18.25
C ASP A 17 -2.04 -4.67 -18.70
N ASN A 18 -0.95 -4.09 -18.17
CA ASN A 18 0.41 -4.56 -18.47
C ASN A 18 0.65 -5.94 -17.87
N THR A 19 0.19 -6.15 -16.65
CA THR A 19 0.28 -7.47 -15.99
C THR A 19 -0.56 -8.51 -16.73
N VAL A 20 -1.75 -8.15 -17.22
CA VAL A 20 -2.57 -9.03 -18.06
C VAL A 20 -1.82 -9.41 -19.34
N ALA A 21 -1.17 -8.45 -20.00
CA ALA A 21 -0.35 -8.71 -21.19
C ALA A 21 0.86 -9.63 -20.92
N MET A 22 1.34 -9.67 -19.66
CA MET A 22 2.39 -10.58 -19.17
C MET A 22 1.83 -11.87 -18.57
N ALA A 23 0.71 -12.36 -19.07
CA ALA A 23 0.04 -13.58 -18.62
C ALA A 23 -0.38 -13.55 -17.13
N GLY A 24 -0.65 -12.39 -16.57
CA GLY A 24 -1.17 -12.22 -15.22
C GLY A 24 -0.13 -12.21 -14.09
N ILE A 25 1.17 -12.26 -14.41
CA ILE A 25 2.26 -12.34 -13.42
C ILE A 25 3.26 -11.20 -13.66
N SER A 26 3.46 -10.37 -12.66
CA SER A 26 4.47 -9.31 -12.70
C SER A 26 4.90 -8.88 -11.28
N GLY A 27 6.00 -8.13 -11.20
CA GLY A 27 6.52 -7.62 -9.92
C GLY A 27 5.80 -6.37 -9.40
N HIS A 28 4.98 -5.69 -10.20
CA HIS A 28 4.35 -4.41 -9.84
C HIS A 28 2.84 -4.51 -9.56
N ALA A 29 2.17 -5.57 -9.99
CA ALA A 29 0.75 -5.81 -9.78
C ALA A 29 0.39 -7.29 -9.89
N GLY A 30 -0.79 -7.69 -9.39
CA GLY A 30 -1.31 -9.04 -9.56
C GLY A 30 -1.38 -9.89 -8.31
N LEU A 31 -1.01 -9.35 -7.15
CA LEU A 31 -1.22 -10.07 -5.88
C LEU A 31 -2.68 -9.95 -5.42
N PHE A 32 -3.23 -11.10 -5.03
CA PHE A 32 -4.49 -11.21 -4.31
C PHE A 32 -4.18 -11.67 -2.88
N SER A 33 -4.87 -11.09 -1.91
CA SER A 33 -4.64 -11.42 -0.51
C SER A 33 -5.92 -11.20 0.32
N THR A 34 -5.86 -11.58 1.59
CA THR A 34 -6.89 -11.32 2.60
C THR A 34 -6.40 -10.28 3.59
N LEU A 35 -7.33 -9.63 4.31
CA LEU A 35 -6.95 -8.74 5.42
C LEU A 35 -6.08 -9.46 6.46
N ARG A 36 -6.39 -10.71 6.78
CA ARG A 36 -5.63 -11.52 7.73
C ARG A 36 -4.18 -11.74 7.31
N ASP A 37 -3.96 -12.05 6.03
CA ASP A 37 -2.61 -12.28 5.52
C ASP A 37 -1.82 -10.98 5.44
N LEU A 38 -2.47 -9.88 5.06
CA LEU A 38 -1.85 -8.55 5.10
C LEU A 38 -1.52 -8.11 6.53
N GLN A 39 -2.34 -8.45 7.54
CA GLN A 39 -1.97 -8.23 8.94
C GLN A 39 -0.75 -9.05 9.36
N ASN A 40 -0.62 -10.30 8.90
CA ASN A 40 0.56 -11.11 9.17
C ASN A 40 1.81 -10.49 8.52
N TYR A 41 1.67 -9.99 7.30
CA TYR A 41 2.73 -9.24 6.61
C TYR A 41 3.11 -7.96 7.39
N ALA A 42 2.13 -7.16 7.78
CA ALA A 42 2.35 -5.94 8.55
C ALA A 42 3.08 -6.22 9.86
N ARG A 43 2.67 -7.21 10.61
CA ARG A 43 3.34 -7.64 11.84
C ARG A 43 4.79 -8.08 11.58
N MET A 44 5.05 -8.82 10.50
CA MET A 44 6.40 -9.20 10.12
C MET A 44 7.28 -7.95 9.88
N ILE A 45 6.76 -6.95 9.20
CA ILE A 45 7.46 -5.68 8.95
C ILE A 45 7.74 -4.93 10.27
N GLU A 46 6.75 -4.82 11.17
CA GLU A 46 6.89 -4.18 12.48
C GLU A 46 7.87 -4.89 13.42
N HIS A 47 7.97 -6.21 13.28
CA HIS A 47 8.95 -7.02 14.02
C HIS A 47 10.30 -7.16 13.27
N ASN A 48 10.68 -6.14 12.50
CA ASN A 48 11.97 -6.07 11.81
C ASN A 48 12.26 -7.30 10.93
N GLY A 49 11.24 -7.81 10.24
CA GLY A 49 11.36 -8.93 9.31
C GLY A 49 11.27 -10.31 9.96
N ILE A 50 10.78 -10.40 11.19
CA ILE A 50 10.55 -11.68 11.88
C ILE A 50 9.07 -12.04 11.85
N TYR A 51 8.77 -13.26 11.45
CA TYR A 51 7.42 -13.83 11.50
C TYR A 51 7.45 -15.21 12.17
N LYS A 52 6.65 -15.38 13.22
CA LYS A 52 6.56 -16.63 14.03
C LYS A 52 7.94 -17.16 14.44
N GLY A 53 8.82 -16.27 14.91
CA GLY A 53 10.17 -16.61 15.35
C GLY A 53 11.19 -16.88 14.24
N LYS A 54 10.78 -16.82 12.97
CA LYS A 54 11.68 -17.00 11.82
C LYS A 54 11.99 -15.64 11.16
N ARG A 55 13.25 -15.40 10.83
CA ARG A 55 13.66 -14.24 10.06
C ARG A 55 13.34 -14.47 8.59
N ILE A 56 12.48 -13.62 8.04
CA ILE A 56 12.07 -13.60 6.63
C ILE A 56 12.88 -12.55 5.87
N LEU A 57 13.03 -11.36 6.47
CA LEU A 57 13.81 -10.25 5.92
C LEU A 57 14.85 -9.79 6.96
N SER A 58 16.02 -9.37 6.52
CA SER A 58 16.97 -8.76 7.44
C SER A 58 16.49 -7.36 7.86
N GLU A 59 16.79 -6.96 9.09
CA GLU A 59 16.51 -5.62 9.58
C GLU A 59 17.18 -4.57 8.68
N ARG A 60 18.43 -4.83 8.26
CA ARG A 60 19.16 -3.95 7.36
C ARG A 60 18.48 -3.78 5.99
N ALA A 61 17.89 -4.84 5.44
CA ALA A 61 17.13 -4.74 4.19
C ALA A 61 15.89 -3.84 4.35
N LEU A 62 15.18 -3.96 5.47
CA LEU A 62 14.04 -3.09 5.78
C LEU A 62 14.46 -1.63 5.96
N GLU A 63 15.55 -1.36 6.67
CA GLU A 63 16.10 -0.01 6.82
C GLU A 63 16.46 0.60 5.46
N ILE A 64 17.18 -0.14 4.62
CA ILE A 64 17.58 0.31 3.29
C ILE A 64 16.33 0.57 2.43
N SER A 65 15.32 -0.31 2.48
CA SER A 65 14.12 -0.17 1.68
C SER A 65 13.32 1.11 2.00
N ARG A 66 13.47 1.66 3.20
CA ARG A 66 12.77 2.87 3.68
C ARG A 66 13.57 4.17 3.48
N LYS A 67 14.76 4.13 2.92
CA LYS A 67 15.52 5.35 2.58
C LYS A 67 14.86 6.06 1.40
N ASN A 68 14.88 7.40 1.42
CA ASN A 68 14.43 8.17 0.27
C ASN A 68 15.49 8.14 -0.83
N TYR A 69 15.11 7.58 -1.97
CA TYR A 69 15.95 7.52 -3.18
C TYR A 69 15.56 8.55 -4.25
N THR A 70 14.48 9.31 -4.02
CA THR A 70 13.97 10.34 -4.93
C THR A 70 14.15 11.74 -4.33
N VAL A 71 15.34 12.04 -3.82
CA VAL A 71 15.66 13.33 -3.15
C VAL A 71 15.50 14.56 -4.05
N PHE A 72 15.39 14.34 -5.36
CA PHE A 72 15.18 15.36 -6.40
C PHE A 72 13.68 15.60 -6.71
N ASP A 73 12.79 14.81 -6.12
CA ASP A 73 11.35 14.86 -6.38
C ASP A 73 10.59 15.30 -5.11
N GLN A 74 9.36 15.76 -5.30
CA GLN A 74 8.42 16.06 -4.22
C GLN A 74 7.78 14.79 -3.64
N GLU A 75 7.73 13.70 -4.39
CA GLU A 75 7.32 12.39 -3.92
C GLU A 75 8.52 11.58 -3.41
N TYR A 76 8.54 11.33 -2.13
CA TYR A 76 9.58 10.51 -1.50
C TYR A 76 9.30 9.02 -1.71
N ARG A 77 10.30 8.31 -2.26
CA ARG A 77 10.21 6.89 -2.57
C ARG A 77 11.37 6.10 -1.98
N GLY A 78 11.01 5.00 -1.30
CA GLY A 78 11.93 3.93 -0.93
C GLY A 78 11.91 2.80 -1.96
N LEU A 79 12.53 1.68 -1.63
CA LEU A 79 12.46 0.47 -2.46
C LEU A 79 11.15 -0.26 -2.18
N GLY A 80 10.18 -0.10 -3.09
CA GLY A 80 8.83 -0.63 -2.95
C GLY A 80 7.91 0.14 -1.98
N TRP A 81 8.36 1.28 -1.45
CA TRP A 81 7.58 2.11 -0.53
C TRP A 81 7.34 3.52 -1.06
N ILE A 82 6.15 4.04 -0.82
CA ILE A 82 5.89 5.47 -0.77
C ILE A 82 6.26 5.91 0.65
N LEU A 83 7.07 6.96 0.76
CA LEU A 83 7.40 7.58 2.04
C LEU A 83 6.51 8.81 2.25
N LYS A 84 6.31 9.21 3.51
CA LYS A 84 5.61 10.47 3.77
C LYS A 84 6.39 11.63 3.16
N SER A 85 5.72 12.39 2.31
CA SER A 85 6.29 13.55 1.61
C SER A 85 5.77 14.84 2.23
N PRO A 86 6.54 15.95 2.19
CA PRO A 86 6.14 17.21 2.81
C PRO A 86 4.90 17.85 2.19
N SER A 87 4.71 17.69 0.87
CA SER A 87 3.67 18.42 0.13
C SER A 87 2.30 17.77 0.18
N SER A 88 2.25 16.45 0.13
CA SER A 88 1.00 15.67 0.24
C SER A 88 1.31 14.19 0.42
N SER A 89 0.53 13.52 1.23
CA SER A 89 0.69 12.08 1.39
C SER A 89 -0.67 11.39 1.52
N SER A 90 -0.79 10.22 0.93
CA SER A 90 -1.99 9.40 1.07
C SER A 90 -2.15 8.79 2.47
N CYS A 91 -1.13 8.88 3.34
CA CYS A 91 -1.24 8.57 4.77
C CYS A 91 -1.87 9.70 5.59
N GLY A 92 -2.11 10.86 5.00
CA GLY A 92 -2.63 12.03 5.70
C GLY A 92 -1.54 12.84 6.42
N ASP A 93 -1.98 13.91 7.08
CA ASP A 93 -1.09 14.90 7.69
C ASP A 93 -0.63 14.49 9.10
N LEU A 94 -1.47 13.74 9.83
CA LEU A 94 -1.23 13.38 11.22
C LEU A 94 -0.29 12.20 11.44
N PHE A 95 -0.02 11.41 10.41
CA PHE A 95 1.01 10.39 10.46
C PHE A 95 2.40 11.03 10.58
N SER A 96 3.34 10.38 11.26
CA SER A 96 4.70 10.91 11.45
C SER A 96 5.50 10.96 10.14
N ASP A 97 6.57 11.76 10.13
CA ASP A 97 7.48 11.86 8.97
C ASP A 97 8.25 10.55 8.68
N LEU A 98 8.25 9.62 9.64
CA LEU A 98 8.83 8.28 9.50
C LEU A 98 7.85 7.28 8.86
N SER A 99 6.69 7.74 8.41
CA SER A 99 5.66 6.87 7.85
C SER A 99 5.99 6.46 6.43
N TYR A 100 5.67 5.22 6.12
CA TYR A 100 5.85 4.61 4.82
C TYR A 100 4.69 3.65 4.52
N GLY A 101 4.46 3.38 3.27
CA GLY A 101 3.37 2.51 2.86
C GLY A 101 3.31 2.34 1.35
N HIS A 102 2.19 1.85 0.85
CA HIS A 102 1.91 1.84 -0.58
C HIS A 102 0.41 1.88 -0.84
N THR A 103 0.04 2.33 -2.03
CA THR A 103 -1.34 2.37 -2.48
C THR A 103 -1.53 1.50 -3.71
N GLY A 104 -2.65 0.77 -3.78
CA GLY A 104 -3.06 0.05 -4.98
C GLY A 104 -3.99 0.87 -5.87
N TYR A 105 -3.84 0.72 -7.18
CA TYR A 105 -4.69 1.41 -8.15
C TYR A 105 -6.19 1.10 -7.94
N THR A 106 -6.51 -0.13 -7.60
CA THR A 106 -7.88 -0.60 -7.34
C THR A 106 -8.51 -0.07 -6.05
N GLY A 107 -7.77 0.70 -5.25
CA GLY A 107 -8.29 1.38 -4.08
C GLY A 107 -7.69 0.94 -2.74
N THR A 108 -6.92 -0.13 -2.73
CA THR A 108 -6.26 -0.66 -1.52
C THR A 108 -5.12 0.23 -1.05
N SER A 109 -4.74 0.12 0.22
CA SER A 109 -3.50 0.70 0.75
C SER A 109 -3.06 -0.01 2.02
N ILE A 110 -1.76 0.07 2.29
CA ILE A 110 -1.16 -0.26 3.57
C ILE A 110 -0.20 0.88 3.96
N TRP A 111 -0.33 1.39 5.18
CA TRP A 111 0.53 2.42 5.72
C TRP A 111 0.99 2.08 7.12
N PHE A 112 2.24 2.40 7.41
CA PHE A 112 2.90 2.23 8.70
C PHE A 112 3.32 3.59 9.24
N ASP A 113 3.04 3.84 10.52
CA ASP A 113 3.61 4.93 11.30
C ASP A 113 4.58 4.30 12.32
N SER A 114 5.88 4.40 12.03
CA SER A 114 6.92 3.74 12.83
C SER A 114 7.07 4.36 14.21
N GLU A 115 6.70 5.64 14.39
CA GLU A 115 6.85 6.35 15.66
C GLU A 115 5.95 5.75 16.75
N ILE A 116 4.73 5.38 16.39
CA ILE A 116 3.74 4.84 17.32
C ILE A 116 3.40 3.37 17.09
N LYS A 117 4.14 2.70 16.19
CA LYS A 117 3.90 1.29 15.81
C LYS A 117 2.47 1.04 15.34
N LEU A 118 1.95 1.94 14.55
CA LEU A 118 0.63 1.83 13.92
C LEU A 118 0.76 1.31 12.49
N HIS A 119 -0.10 0.36 12.12
CA HIS A 119 -0.33 0.10 10.70
C HIS A 119 -1.83 0.19 10.37
N VAL A 120 -2.13 0.70 9.19
CA VAL A 120 -3.49 0.78 8.66
C VAL A 120 -3.56 0.08 7.31
N ILE A 121 -4.44 -0.90 7.21
CA ILE A 121 -4.72 -1.64 5.99
C ILE A 121 -6.12 -1.28 5.53
N LEU A 122 -6.23 -0.73 4.32
CA LEU A 122 -7.50 -0.38 3.69
C LEU A 122 -7.71 -1.26 2.46
N LEU A 123 -8.78 -2.05 2.46
CA LEU A 123 -9.18 -2.86 1.32
C LEU A 123 -10.48 -2.33 0.74
N THR A 124 -10.40 -1.74 -0.43
CA THR A 124 -11.55 -1.22 -1.18
C THR A 124 -11.45 -1.60 -2.64
N ASN A 125 -12.56 -1.46 -3.38
CA ASN A 125 -12.59 -1.64 -4.81
C ASN A 125 -13.19 -0.39 -5.48
N ARG A 126 -12.35 0.64 -5.71
CA ARG A 126 -12.80 1.88 -6.34
C ARG A 126 -13.19 1.72 -7.81
N VAL A 127 -12.69 0.66 -8.45
CA VAL A 127 -12.91 0.44 -9.89
C VAL A 127 -14.18 -0.38 -10.18
N HIS A 128 -14.91 -0.81 -9.16
CA HIS A 128 -16.14 -1.60 -9.34
C HIS A 128 -17.17 -0.86 -10.21
N PHE A 129 -17.41 0.41 -9.90
CA PHE A 129 -18.35 1.28 -10.64
C PHE A 129 -17.63 2.26 -11.59
N GLY A 130 -16.46 1.87 -12.12
CA GLY A 130 -15.63 2.73 -12.99
C GLY A 130 -14.46 3.39 -12.25
N ARG A 131 -13.58 3.99 -13.03
CA ARG A 131 -12.29 4.55 -12.56
C ARG A 131 -12.45 5.94 -11.96
N ASN A 132 -13.02 6.05 -10.76
CA ASN A 132 -13.18 7.34 -10.07
C ASN A 132 -11.97 7.68 -9.17
N SER A 133 -11.85 8.94 -8.78
CA SER A 133 -10.75 9.46 -7.96
C SER A 133 -11.09 9.67 -6.48
N TYR A 134 -12.27 9.29 -6.02
CA TYR A 134 -12.72 9.54 -4.63
C TYR A 134 -11.81 8.93 -3.57
N ILE A 135 -11.16 7.83 -3.89
CA ILE A 135 -10.19 7.16 -2.99
C ILE A 135 -9.00 8.06 -2.63
N LEU A 136 -8.59 8.98 -3.50
CA LEU A 136 -7.49 9.91 -3.25
C LEU A 136 -7.82 10.87 -2.09
N ARG A 137 -9.11 11.19 -1.92
CA ARG A 137 -9.60 12.01 -0.79
C ARG A 137 -9.92 11.17 0.45
N LEU A 138 -10.40 9.93 0.25
CA LEU A 138 -10.79 9.05 1.35
C LEU A 138 -9.59 8.64 2.19
N ARG A 139 -8.49 8.20 1.55
CA ARG A 139 -7.31 7.67 2.24
C ARG A 139 -6.75 8.63 3.29
N PRO A 140 -6.32 9.87 2.94
CA PRO A 140 -5.74 10.77 3.94
C PRO A 140 -6.72 11.14 5.05
N ARG A 141 -8.00 11.27 4.74
CA ARG A 141 -9.05 11.58 5.75
C ARG A 141 -9.23 10.43 6.74
N LEU A 142 -9.31 9.19 6.23
CA LEU A 142 -9.44 8.00 7.06
C LEU A 142 -8.22 7.84 7.98
N HIS A 143 -7.02 8.00 7.43
CA HIS A 143 -5.78 7.88 8.19
C HIS A 143 -5.67 8.98 9.25
N ASN A 144 -6.01 10.24 8.92
CA ASN A 144 -6.08 11.32 9.89
C ASN A 144 -7.11 11.04 10.99
N LEU A 145 -8.29 10.53 10.64
CA LEU A 145 -9.31 10.18 11.63
C LEU A 145 -8.79 9.11 12.60
N ILE A 146 -8.19 8.04 12.09
CA ILE A 146 -7.61 6.98 12.93
C ILE A 146 -6.51 7.56 13.82
N ARG A 147 -5.58 8.32 13.26
CA ARG A 147 -4.42 8.87 13.99
C ARG A 147 -4.85 9.89 15.07
N SER A 148 -5.93 10.63 14.84
CA SER A 148 -6.46 11.59 15.79
C SER A 148 -7.10 10.97 17.04
N GLN A 149 -7.31 9.66 17.05
CA GLN A 149 -7.89 8.94 18.19
C GLN A 149 -6.81 8.25 19.07
N LEU A 150 -5.55 8.34 18.67
CA LEU A 150 -4.40 7.74 19.36
C LEU A 150 -3.50 8.81 19.97
#